data_b2414c5e16c6a1918735d88804d47471
#
_entry.id   b2414c5e16c6a1918735d88804d47471
#
_cell.length_a   1.000
_cell.length_b   1.000
_cell.length_c   1.000
_cell.angle_alpha   90.00
_cell.angle_beta   90.00
_cell.angle_gamma   90.00
#
_symmetry.space_group_name_H-M   'P 1'
#
loop_
_entity.id
_entity.type
_entity.pdbx_description
1 polymer ?
#
loop_
_entity_poly.entity_id
_entity_poly.type
_entity_poly.pdbx_seq_one_letter_code
_entity_poly.pdbx_strand_id
1 'polypeptide(L)' 'INNQFTGSIPPEIGLLTNLISLNLSDNQLTGEIPESICDLNIEWGNISYFRIYNNQLCPPYPSCIEDYVGEQDTSDCP' A
#
# COMPACT_ATOMS: atom_id res chain seq x y z
N ILE A 1 -9.63 -8.10 -2.68
CA ILE A 1 -11.05 -7.80 -2.61
C ILE A 1 -11.32 -6.41 -3.15
N ASN A 2 -12.30 -6.27 -3.99
CA ASN A 2 -12.68 -4.99 -4.58
C ASN A 2 -13.62 -4.25 -3.63
N ASN A 3 -13.06 -3.37 -2.78
CA ASN A 3 -13.81 -2.68 -1.74
C ASN A 3 -14.17 -1.25 -2.06
N GLN A 4 -13.64 -0.68 -3.14
CA GLN A 4 -13.91 0.70 -3.56
C GLN A 4 -13.45 1.75 -2.53
N PHE A 5 -12.44 1.45 -1.74
CA PHE A 5 -11.82 2.47 -0.90
C PHE A 5 -11.15 3.51 -1.78
N THR A 6 -11.30 4.78 -1.42
CA THR A 6 -10.73 5.90 -2.16
C THR A 6 -9.88 6.76 -1.24
N GLY A 7 -9.18 7.74 -1.85
CA GLY A 7 -8.33 8.65 -1.10
C GLY A 7 -6.96 8.06 -0.85
N SER A 8 -6.21 8.68 0.04
CA SER A 8 -4.83 8.28 0.30
C SER A 8 -4.73 7.44 1.56
N ILE A 9 -3.64 6.67 1.65
CA ILE A 9 -3.33 5.90 2.85
C ILE A 9 -2.82 6.89 3.90
N PRO A 10 -3.44 6.97 5.09
CA PRO A 10 -3.00 7.93 6.10
C PRO A 10 -1.70 7.49 6.77
N PRO A 11 -0.87 8.46 7.21
CA PRO A 11 0.37 8.12 7.92
C PRO A 11 0.14 7.31 9.19
N GLU A 12 -1.04 7.42 9.78
CA GLU A 12 -1.41 6.66 10.98
C GLU A 12 -1.43 5.16 10.76
N ILE A 13 -1.37 4.70 9.49
CA ILE A 13 -1.27 3.25 9.22
C ILE A 13 -0.09 2.63 10.00
N GLY A 14 1.00 3.38 10.17
CA GLY A 14 2.17 2.89 10.87
C GLY A 14 1.98 2.65 12.36
N LEU A 15 0.87 3.12 12.92
CA LEU A 15 0.56 2.89 14.33
C LEU A 15 -0.07 1.52 14.59
N LEU A 16 -0.48 0.83 13.54
CA LEU A 16 -1.16 -0.47 13.65
C LEU A 16 -0.13 -1.59 13.79
N THR A 17 0.72 -1.50 14.80
CA THR A 17 1.90 -2.35 14.91
C THR A 17 1.61 -3.82 15.22
N ASN A 18 0.36 -4.15 15.52
CA ASN A 18 -0.06 -5.54 15.71
C ASN A 18 -0.54 -6.21 14.43
N LEU A 19 -0.61 -5.49 13.31
CA LEU A 19 -0.97 -6.10 12.04
C LEU A 19 0.12 -7.07 11.60
N ILE A 20 -0.32 -8.22 11.12
CA ILE A 20 0.57 -9.20 10.49
C ILE A 20 0.24 -9.39 9.02
N SER A 21 -0.89 -8.84 8.56
CA SER A 21 -1.26 -8.86 7.15
C SER A 21 -2.02 -7.60 6.80
N LEU A 22 -1.88 -7.16 5.55
CA LEU A 22 -2.52 -5.96 5.05
C LEU A 22 -2.94 -6.20 3.61
N ASN A 23 -4.24 -6.14 3.35
CA ASN A 23 -4.76 -6.31 2.00
C ASN A 23 -5.57 -5.08 1.61
N LEU A 24 -4.98 -4.23 0.78
CA LEU A 24 -5.62 -3.05 0.21
C LEU A 24 -5.73 -3.16 -1.31
N SER A 25 -5.60 -4.35 -1.86
CA SER A 25 -5.66 -4.55 -3.31
C SER A 25 -7.05 -4.27 -3.86
N ASP A 26 -7.10 -3.94 -5.15
CA ASP A 26 -8.35 -3.78 -5.91
C ASP A 26 -9.24 -2.68 -5.33
N ASN A 27 -8.64 -1.53 -5.04
CA ASN A 27 -9.35 -0.34 -4.59
C ASN A 27 -9.04 0.83 -5.51
N GLN A 28 -9.34 2.04 -5.08
CA GLN A 28 -9.08 3.27 -5.83
C GLN A 28 -8.22 4.22 -5.00
N LEU A 29 -7.23 3.67 -4.32
CA LEU A 29 -6.32 4.46 -3.48
C LEU A 29 -5.39 5.28 -4.36
N THR A 30 -5.12 6.52 -3.94
CA THR A 30 -4.31 7.48 -4.69
C THR A 30 -3.20 8.05 -3.81
N GLY A 31 -2.32 8.83 -4.43
CA GLY A 31 -1.24 9.53 -3.71
C GLY A 31 -0.09 8.61 -3.38
N GLU A 32 0.82 9.13 -2.56
CA GLU A 32 2.00 8.38 -2.16
C GLU A 32 1.72 7.55 -0.92
N ILE A 33 2.34 6.38 -0.85
CA ILE A 33 2.25 5.53 0.34
C ILE A 33 3.14 6.16 1.41
N PRO A 34 2.64 6.36 2.64
CA PRO A 34 3.47 6.97 3.68
C PRO A 34 4.63 6.06 4.11
N GLU A 35 5.77 6.69 4.40
CA GLU A 35 6.95 5.94 4.86
C GLU A 35 6.68 5.18 6.14
N SER A 36 5.73 5.64 6.96
CA SER A 36 5.39 4.99 8.21
C SER A 36 4.88 3.56 8.03
N ILE A 37 4.48 3.18 6.80
CA ILE A 37 4.06 1.80 6.56
C ILE A 37 5.19 0.83 6.89
N CYS A 38 6.42 1.28 6.77
CA CYS A 38 7.60 0.45 7.08
C CYS A 38 7.76 0.16 8.57
N ASP A 39 6.99 0.85 9.42
CA ASP A 39 6.98 0.55 10.86
C ASP A 39 6.19 -0.72 11.19
N LEU A 40 5.42 -1.23 10.23
CA LEU A 40 4.67 -2.46 10.43
C LEU A 40 5.58 -3.68 10.28
N ASN A 41 5.23 -4.74 11.00
CA ASN A 41 6.02 -5.97 11.01
C ASN A 41 5.37 -7.03 10.14
N ILE A 42 5.31 -6.75 8.83
CA ILE A 42 4.64 -7.60 7.85
C ILE A 42 5.70 -8.21 6.92
N GLU A 43 5.48 -9.43 6.49
CA GLU A 43 6.32 -10.07 5.48
C GLU A 43 5.97 -9.50 4.10
N TRP A 44 6.64 -8.41 3.72
CA TRP A 44 6.29 -7.64 2.51
C TRP A 44 6.34 -8.44 1.23
N GLY A 45 7.26 -9.38 1.12
CA GLY A 45 7.42 -10.19 -0.08
C GLY A 45 6.47 -11.38 -0.19
N ASN A 46 5.56 -11.54 0.77
CA ASN A 46 4.65 -12.68 0.79
C ASN A 46 3.23 -12.21 0.48
N ILE A 47 2.71 -12.61 -0.69
CA ILE A 47 1.40 -12.18 -1.15
C ILE A 47 0.25 -12.63 -0.23
N SER A 48 0.50 -13.62 0.62
CA SER A 48 -0.49 -14.02 1.62
C SER A 48 -0.64 -12.99 2.74
N TYR A 49 0.37 -12.14 2.93
CA TYR A 49 0.38 -11.17 4.02
C TYR A 49 0.35 -9.73 3.56
N PHE A 50 0.75 -9.44 2.31
CA PHE A 50 0.76 -8.06 1.83
C PHE A 50 0.26 -8.00 0.39
N ARG A 51 -0.80 -7.20 0.17
CA ARG A 51 -1.37 -6.93 -1.15
C ARG A 51 -1.79 -5.48 -1.20
N ILE A 52 -1.28 -4.76 -2.19
CA ILE A 52 -1.67 -3.36 -2.40
C ILE A 52 -1.83 -3.06 -3.90
N TYR A 53 -1.77 -4.10 -4.73
CA TYR A 53 -1.86 -3.96 -6.18
C TYR A 53 -3.24 -3.51 -6.64
N ASN A 54 -3.31 -3.06 -7.89
CA ASN A 54 -4.55 -2.59 -8.54
C ASN A 54 -5.16 -1.39 -7.81
N ASN A 55 -4.32 -0.38 -7.60
CA ASN A 55 -4.73 0.93 -7.10
C ASN A 55 -4.13 2.00 -8.03
N GLN A 56 -4.14 3.25 -7.59
CA GLN A 56 -3.60 4.39 -8.32
C GLN A 56 -2.51 5.07 -7.49
N LEU A 57 -1.73 4.28 -6.79
CA LEU A 57 -0.69 4.81 -5.90
C LEU A 57 0.51 5.29 -6.70
N CYS A 58 1.09 6.39 -6.26
CA CYS A 58 2.12 7.10 -7.01
C CYS A 58 3.51 6.89 -6.43
N PRO A 59 4.53 6.70 -7.31
CA PRO A 59 5.91 6.67 -6.83
C PRO A 59 6.37 8.06 -6.36
N PRO A 60 7.44 8.16 -5.56
CA PRO A 60 8.28 7.03 -5.14
C PRO A 60 7.62 6.21 -4.05
N TYR A 61 7.93 4.92 -4.01
CA TYR A 61 7.39 4.00 -3.01
C TYR A 61 8.39 3.82 -1.87
N PRO A 62 7.90 3.60 -0.63
CA PRO A 62 8.80 3.31 0.48
C PRO A 62 9.71 2.12 0.18
N SER A 63 10.97 2.21 0.62
CA SER A 63 11.97 1.20 0.26
C SER A 63 11.60 -0.20 0.75
N CYS A 64 10.86 -0.30 1.87
CA CYS A 64 10.48 -1.61 2.40
C CYS A 64 9.52 -2.37 1.49
N ILE A 65 8.81 -1.68 0.59
CA ILE A 65 7.79 -2.30 -0.25
C ILE A 65 7.95 -1.99 -1.73
N GLU A 66 8.99 -1.27 -2.13
CA GLU A 66 9.07 -0.78 -3.53
C GLU A 66 9.03 -1.91 -4.55
N ASP A 67 9.49 -3.10 -4.19
CA ASP A 67 9.46 -4.25 -5.10
C ASP A 67 8.16 -5.04 -5.03
N TYR A 68 7.21 -4.65 -4.17
CA TYR A 68 6.03 -5.46 -3.87
C TYR A 68 4.72 -4.72 -4.04
N VAL A 69 4.73 -3.52 -4.63
CA VAL A 69 3.50 -2.74 -4.78
C VAL A 69 2.59 -3.27 -5.89
N GLY A 70 3.11 -4.07 -6.81
CA GLY A 70 2.33 -4.63 -7.89
C GLY A 70 1.89 -3.58 -8.91
N GLU A 71 0.86 -3.91 -9.67
CA GLU A 71 0.33 -3.03 -10.70
C GLU A 71 -0.33 -1.81 -10.06
N GLN A 72 0.07 -0.63 -10.52
CA GLN A 72 -0.54 0.64 -10.12
C GLN A 72 -0.83 1.48 -11.37
N ASP A 73 -2.01 2.05 -11.44
CA ASP A 73 -2.34 2.99 -12.50
C ASP A 73 -1.80 4.37 -12.13
N THR A 74 -0.66 4.73 -12.70
CA THR A 74 0.03 5.98 -12.37
C THR A 74 -0.30 7.11 -13.33
N SER A 75 -1.34 6.95 -14.16
CA SER A 75 -1.66 7.93 -15.21
C SER A 75 -2.00 9.30 -14.64
N ASP A 76 -2.54 9.37 -13.43
CA ASP A 76 -2.88 10.64 -12.78
C ASP A 76 -1.80 11.12 -11.81
N CYS A 77 -0.65 10.48 -11.76
CA CYS A 77 0.45 10.90 -10.87
C CYS A 77 1.18 12.11 -11.42
N PRO A 78 1.65 13.02 -10.53
CA PRO A 78 2.44 14.16 -10.96
C PRO A 78 3.75 13.77 -11.63
#